data_bf1f9846d19cc9dc2845c9e454fc23f6
#
_entry.id   bf1f9846d19cc9dc2845c9e454fc23f6
#
_cell.length_a   1.000
_cell.length_b   1.000
_cell.length_c   1.000
_cell.angle_alpha   90.00
_cell.angle_beta   90.00
_cell.angle_gamma   90.00
#
_symmetry.space_group_name_H-M   'P 1'
#
loop_
_entity.id
_entity.type
_entity.pdbx_description
1 polymer ?
#
loop_
_entity_poly.entity_id
_entity_poly.type
_entity_poly.pdbx_seq_one_letter_code
_entity_poly.pdbx_strand_id
1 'polypeptide(L)'
;MPVYTCTTTTATFDEKSKKELAAEITHIHAEINHVPSTYVNVVFHELPTGNIFTDSAPSSVLLINGWAREGHPADETTQLVLDLARASSRVTGLPVENILVVIQSSPARFAVEGGRVLPEPGQEAAWLARNTASDRSGPRPGRPLPR
;
A
#
# COMPACT_ATOMS: atom_id res chain seq x y z
N MET A 1 2.54 -5.64 -4.94
CA MET A 1 2.66 -4.63 -6.00
C MET A 1 2.24 -3.23 -5.53
N PRO A 2 1.07 -2.96 -4.92
CA PRO A 2 0.85 -1.66 -4.34
C PRO A 2 1.62 -1.48 -3.03
N VAL A 3 1.96 -0.23 -2.75
CA VAL A 3 2.57 0.17 -1.48
C VAL A 3 1.76 1.29 -0.88
N TYR A 4 1.34 1.12 0.35
CA TYR A 4 0.64 2.12 1.14
C TYR A 4 1.50 2.57 2.30
N THR A 5 1.63 3.87 2.49
CA THR A 5 2.29 4.47 3.63
C THR A 5 1.27 5.27 4.43
N CYS A 6 1.06 4.86 5.68
CA CYS A 6 0.16 5.49 6.62
C CYS A 6 0.98 6.33 7.60
N THR A 7 0.91 7.64 7.49
CA THR A 7 1.65 8.57 8.34
C THR A 7 0.71 9.26 9.31
N THR A 8 1.03 9.19 10.60
CA THR A 8 0.26 9.81 11.68
C THR A 8 1.14 10.07 12.89
N THR A 9 0.59 10.64 13.94
CA THR A 9 1.29 10.80 15.22
C THR A 9 1.20 9.52 16.06
N THR A 10 2.18 9.31 16.94
CA THR A 10 2.13 8.25 17.95
C THR A 10 0.85 8.35 18.76
N ALA A 11 0.37 7.21 19.28
CA ALA A 11 -0.89 7.04 20.00
C ALA A 11 -2.18 7.07 19.14
N THR A 12 -2.09 7.29 17.81
CA THR A 12 -3.25 7.11 16.93
C THR A 12 -3.63 5.63 16.78
N PHE A 13 -2.63 4.75 16.74
CA PHE A 13 -2.80 3.30 16.64
C PHE A 13 -2.25 2.59 17.87
N ASP A 14 -2.90 1.48 18.24
CA ASP A 14 -2.33 0.38 18.99
C ASP A 14 -1.98 -0.77 18.04
N GLU A 15 -1.43 -1.87 18.56
CA GLU A 15 -1.09 -3.06 17.78
C GLU A 15 -2.29 -3.66 17.05
N LYS A 16 -3.46 -3.66 17.69
CA LYS A 16 -4.68 -4.20 17.14
C LYS A 16 -5.18 -3.35 15.96
N SER A 17 -5.27 -2.04 16.13
CA SER A 17 -5.77 -1.14 15.09
C SER A 17 -4.82 -1.05 13.90
N LYS A 18 -3.50 -1.15 14.08
CA LYS A 18 -2.56 -1.28 12.97
C LYS A 18 -2.84 -2.53 12.13
N LYS A 19 -2.96 -3.69 12.78
CA LYS A 19 -3.26 -4.95 12.09
C LYS A 19 -4.59 -4.88 11.36
N GLU A 20 -5.60 -4.31 11.99
CA GLU A 20 -6.93 -4.16 11.42
C GLU A 20 -6.89 -3.24 10.19
N LEU A 21 -6.25 -2.07 10.28
CA LEU A 21 -6.13 -1.18 9.12
C LEU A 21 -5.31 -1.79 8.00
N ALA A 22 -4.21 -2.46 8.29
CA ALA A 22 -3.42 -3.17 7.28
C ALA A 22 -4.24 -4.25 6.56
N ALA A 23 -5.07 -4.99 7.30
CA ALA A 23 -5.97 -5.98 6.72
C ALA A 23 -7.07 -5.35 5.85
N GLU A 24 -7.68 -4.26 6.30
CA GLU A 24 -8.69 -3.51 5.54
C GLU A 24 -8.12 -2.93 4.23
N ILE A 25 -6.97 -2.28 4.30
CA ILE A 25 -6.30 -1.75 3.10
C ILE A 25 -6.01 -2.86 2.10
N THR A 26 -5.47 -3.97 2.58
CA THR A 26 -5.14 -5.13 1.76
C THR A 26 -6.39 -5.70 1.08
N HIS A 27 -7.46 -5.91 1.85
CA HIS A 27 -8.71 -6.44 1.35
C HIS A 27 -9.36 -5.52 0.30
N ILE A 28 -9.52 -4.25 0.62
CA ILE A 28 -10.14 -3.25 -0.26
C ILE A 28 -9.35 -3.14 -1.58
N HIS A 29 -8.04 -3.06 -1.50
CA HIS A 29 -7.21 -2.97 -2.71
C HIS A 29 -7.32 -4.24 -3.57
N ALA A 30 -7.21 -5.41 -2.95
CA ALA A 30 -7.28 -6.69 -3.65
C ALA A 30 -8.62 -6.89 -4.35
N GLU A 31 -9.71 -6.50 -3.72
CA GLU A 31 -11.07 -6.59 -4.26
C GLU A 31 -11.27 -5.64 -5.46
N ILE A 32 -10.92 -4.37 -5.30
CA ILE A 32 -11.17 -3.35 -6.33
C ILE A 32 -10.24 -3.51 -7.52
N ASN A 33 -8.97 -3.77 -7.29
CA ASN A 33 -7.96 -3.84 -8.35
C ASN A 33 -7.67 -5.27 -8.83
N HIS A 34 -8.38 -6.26 -8.30
CA HIS A 34 -8.29 -7.67 -8.72
C HIS A 34 -6.85 -8.22 -8.67
N VAL A 35 -6.10 -7.86 -7.63
CA VAL A 35 -4.75 -8.35 -7.41
C VAL A 35 -4.69 -9.26 -6.18
N PRO A 36 -3.76 -10.26 -6.16
CA PRO A 36 -3.59 -11.10 -4.97
C PRO A 36 -3.20 -10.26 -3.75
N SER A 37 -3.84 -10.52 -2.61
CA SER A 37 -3.58 -9.83 -1.35
C SER A 37 -2.13 -9.92 -0.89
N THR A 38 -1.43 -10.98 -1.25
CA THR A 38 -0.02 -11.22 -0.92
C THR A 38 0.95 -10.18 -1.50
N TYR A 39 0.50 -9.36 -2.46
CA TYR A 39 1.31 -8.30 -3.06
C TYR A 39 1.08 -6.92 -2.49
N VAL A 40 0.13 -6.77 -1.57
CA VAL A 40 -0.17 -5.48 -0.94
C VAL A 40 0.76 -5.26 0.24
N ASN A 41 1.51 -4.15 0.21
CA ASN A 41 2.39 -3.75 1.29
C ASN A 41 1.81 -2.53 2.00
N VAL A 42 1.78 -2.57 3.33
CA VAL A 42 1.32 -1.46 4.18
C VAL A 42 2.40 -1.11 5.19
N VAL A 43 2.78 0.15 5.22
CA VAL A 43 3.81 0.70 6.09
C VAL A 43 3.20 1.75 7.00
N PHE A 44 3.54 1.74 8.27
CA PHE A 44 3.14 2.76 9.24
C PHE A 44 4.33 3.63 9.61
N HIS A 45 4.18 4.94 9.40
CA HIS A 45 5.10 5.96 9.90
C HIS A 45 4.42 6.70 11.06
N GLU A 46 4.85 6.41 12.27
CA GLU A 46 4.34 7.05 13.48
C GLU A 46 5.34 8.08 13.96
N LEU A 47 4.97 9.35 13.88
CA LEU A 47 5.80 10.48 14.25
C LEU A 47 5.45 10.96 15.68
N PRO A 48 6.41 11.47 16.43
CA PRO A 48 6.11 12.11 17.71
C PRO A 48 5.10 13.24 17.54
N THR A 49 4.24 13.44 18.52
CA THR A 49 3.30 14.56 18.59
C THR A 49 4.05 15.88 18.36
N GLY A 50 3.49 16.76 17.53
CA GLY A 50 4.13 18.01 17.16
C GLY A 50 4.99 17.95 15.90
N ASN A 51 4.98 16.82 15.16
CA ASN A 51 5.70 16.67 13.89
C ASN A 51 4.80 16.69 12.64
N ILE A 52 3.49 16.79 12.82
CA ILE A 52 2.53 16.97 11.74
C ILE A 52 1.78 18.27 11.99
N PHE A 53 1.73 19.11 10.98
CA PHE A 53 1.10 20.43 11.04
C PHE A 53 0.01 20.56 9.98
N THR A 54 -1.10 21.11 10.37
CA THR A 54 -2.17 21.55 9.48
C THR A 54 -2.49 23.00 9.82
N ASP A 55 -2.56 23.85 8.82
CA ASP A 55 -2.77 25.29 8.99
C ASP A 55 -1.80 25.90 10.04
N SER A 56 -0.52 25.52 9.93
CA SER A 56 0.58 25.98 10.79
C SER A 56 0.44 25.60 12.28
N ALA A 57 -0.49 24.72 12.63
CA ALA A 57 -0.67 24.21 13.99
C ALA A 57 -0.45 22.69 14.04
N PRO A 58 0.10 22.15 15.14
CA PRO A 58 0.17 20.72 15.33
C PRO A 58 -1.20 20.04 15.21
N SER A 59 -1.28 18.96 14.46
CA SER A 59 -2.55 18.29 14.19
C SER A 59 -2.44 16.77 14.32
N SER A 60 -3.59 16.14 14.57
CA SER A 60 -3.75 14.68 14.58
C SER A 60 -4.51 14.27 13.34
N VAL A 61 -3.79 14.04 12.25
CA VAL A 61 -4.33 13.59 10.97
C VAL A 61 -3.72 12.24 10.60
N LEU A 62 -4.41 11.50 9.74
CA LEU A 62 -3.90 10.30 9.10
C LEU A 62 -3.72 10.59 7.61
N LEU A 63 -2.50 10.47 7.13
CA LEU A 63 -2.14 10.68 5.74
C LEU A 63 -1.78 9.33 5.12
N ILE A 64 -2.56 8.86 4.16
CA ILE A 64 -2.34 7.62 3.45
C ILE A 64 -1.92 7.93 2.03
N ASN A 65 -0.69 7.56 1.69
CA ASN A 65 -0.18 7.60 0.33
C ASN A 65 -0.08 6.18 -0.20
N GLY A 66 -0.81 5.90 -1.27
CA GLY A 66 -0.72 4.64 -1.98
C GLY A 66 -0.07 4.83 -3.36
N TRP A 67 0.74 3.87 -3.75
CA TRP A 67 1.20 3.74 -5.11
C TRP A 67 0.61 2.48 -5.75
N ALA A 68 0.15 2.60 -6.99
CA ALA A 68 -0.34 1.49 -7.80
C ALA A 68 0.12 1.65 -9.26
N ARG A 69 0.01 0.59 -10.04
CA ARG A 69 0.28 0.65 -11.47
C ARG A 69 -0.82 1.44 -12.18
N GLU A 70 -0.45 2.16 -13.23
CA GLU A 70 -1.41 2.74 -14.18
C GLU A 70 -2.25 1.65 -14.86
N GLY A 71 -3.39 2.03 -15.40
CA GLY A 71 -4.26 1.17 -16.19
C GLY A 71 -5.54 0.71 -15.48
N HIS A 72 -5.72 1.11 -14.22
CA HIS A 72 -7.00 0.91 -13.53
C HIS A 72 -8.00 2.01 -13.93
N PRO A 73 -9.30 1.70 -14.07
CA PRO A 73 -10.32 2.70 -14.33
C PRO A 73 -10.36 3.80 -13.26
N ALA A 74 -10.63 5.02 -13.67
CA ALA A 74 -10.63 6.17 -12.75
C ALA A 74 -11.73 6.09 -11.68
N ASP A 75 -12.89 5.52 -12.01
CA ASP A 75 -13.98 5.29 -11.08
C ASP A 75 -13.64 4.23 -10.02
N GLU A 76 -12.93 3.18 -10.40
CA GLU A 76 -12.40 2.18 -9.44
C GLU A 76 -11.38 2.82 -8.49
N THR A 77 -10.49 3.66 -9.00
CA THR A 77 -9.53 4.39 -8.16
C THR A 77 -10.25 5.36 -7.21
N THR A 78 -11.28 6.03 -7.67
CA THR A 78 -12.11 6.89 -6.81
C THR A 78 -12.81 6.07 -5.72
N GLN A 79 -13.37 4.91 -6.07
CA GLN A 79 -13.98 4.01 -5.09
C GLN A 79 -12.95 3.52 -4.07
N LEU A 80 -11.75 3.19 -4.52
CA LEU A 80 -10.65 2.75 -3.67
C LEU A 80 -10.31 3.79 -2.59
N VAL A 81 -10.10 5.06 -2.97
CA VAL A 81 -9.75 6.09 -1.99
C VAL A 81 -10.90 6.40 -1.02
N LEU A 82 -12.14 6.33 -1.48
CA LEU A 82 -13.31 6.51 -0.62
C LEU A 82 -13.45 5.39 0.41
N ASP A 83 -13.28 4.14 -0.02
CA ASP A 83 -13.40 2.98 0.86
C ASP A 83 -12.24 2.93 1.86
N LEU A 84 -11.03 3.28 1.45
CA LEU A 84 -9.88 3.41 2.33
C LEU A 84 -10.09 4.49 3.40
N ALA A 85 -10.63 5.65 3.04
CA ALA A 85 -10.92 6.71 3.99
C ALA A 85 -11.98 6.28 5.03
N ARG A 86 -13.06 5.64 4.58
CA ARG A 86 -14.12 5.13 5.47
C ARG A 86 -13.60 4.06 6.42
N ALA A 87 -12.85 3.09 5.91
CA ALA A 87 -12.24 2.05 6.73
C ALA A 87 -11.28 2.63 7.76
N SER A 88 -10.46 3.59 7.36
CA SER A 88 -9.52 4.27 8.25
C SER A 88 -10.23 5.00 9.38
N SER A 89 -11.31 5.73 9.09
CA SER A 89 -12.13 6.39 10.11
C SER A 89 -12.74 5.39 11.08
N ARG A 90 -13.28 4.30 10.58
CA ARG A 90 -13.87 3.24 11.41
C ARG A 90 -12.84 2.59 12.33
N VAL A 91 -11.65 2.30 11.84
CA VAL A 91 -10.62 1.60 12.61
C VAL A 91 -9.96 2.51 13.63
N THR A 92 -9.67 3.76 13.27
CA THR A 92 -8.94 4.71 14.14
C THR A 92 -9.84 5.52 15.06
N GLY A 93 -11.11 5.67 14.71
CA GLY A 93 -12.01 6.62 15.39
C GLY A 93 -11.78 8.08 14.99
N LEU A 94 -10.82 8.36 14.09
CA LEU A 94 -10.63 9.71 13.58
C LEU A 94 -11.81 10.11 12.69
N PRO A 95 -12.26 11.37 12.78
CA PRO A 95 -13.24 11.87 11.81
C PRO A 95 -12.66 11.86 10.40
N VAL A 96 -13.52 11.64 9.40
CA VAL A 96 -13.07 11.55 7.98
C VAL A 96 -12.37 12.82 7.51
N GLU A 97 -12.71 13.96 8.08
CA GLU A 97 -12.09 15.26 7.81
C GLU A 97 -10.61 15.30 8.17
N ASN A 98 -10.16 14.42 9.06
CA ASN A 98 -8.77 14.31 9.49
C ASN A 98 -8.02 13.20 8.75
N ILE A 99 -8.58 12.67 7.67
CA ILE A 99 -7.99 11.59 6.89
C ILE A 99 -7.83 12.05 5.45
N LEU A 100 -6.59 11.99 4.95
CA LEU A 100 -6.29 12.20 3.53
C LEU A 100 -5.80 10.89 2.94
N VAL A 101 -6.41 10.47 1.83
CA VAL A 101 -5.97 9.32 1.05
C VAL A 101 -5.63 9.77 -0.36
N VAL A 102 -4.43 9.46 -0.80
CA VAL A 102 -3.94 9.78 -2.15
C VAL A 102 -3.42 8.51 -2.80
N ILE A 103 -3.85 8.24 -4.03
CA ILE A 103 -3.28 7.20 -4.88
C ILE A 103 -2.48 7.87 -5.99
N GLN A 104 -1.21 7.54 -6.05
CA GLN A 104 -0.32 7.88 -7.14
C GLN A 104 -0.11 6.66 -8.02
N SER A 105 0.03 6.86 -9.31
CA SER A 105 0.27 5.76 -10.25
C SER A 105 1.43 6.07 -11.18
N SER A 106 2.05 5.01 -11.67
CA SER A 106 3.06 5.08 -12.71
C SER A 106 2.99 3.82 -13.59
N PRO A 107 3.60 3.87 -14.80
CA PRO A 107 3.68 2.69 -15.64
C PRO A 107 4.25 1.48 -14.88
N ALA A 108 3.68 0.31 -15.11
CA ALA A 108 4.11 -0.93 -14.45
C ALA A 108 5.61 -1.20 -14.64
N ARG A 109 6.15 -0.85 -15.81
CA ARG A 109 7.58 -1.01 -16.14
C ARG A 109 8.53 -0.16 -15.28
N PHE A 110 8.02 0.77 -14.48
CA PHE A 110 8.83 1.59 -13.58
C PHE A 110 8.99 0.96 -12.18
N ALA A 111 8.43 -0.21 -11.99
CA ALA A 111 8.52 -0.94 -10.74
C ALA A 111 9.04 -2.36 -10.94
N VAL A 112 9.77 -2.82 -9.96
CA VAL A 112 10.36 -4.17 -9.93
C VAL A 112 9.99 -4.83 -8.61
N GLU A 113 9.52 -6.07 -8.67
CA GLU A 113 9.23 -6.89 -7.50
C GLU A 113 9.81 -8.28 -7.71
N GLY A 114 10.51 -8.80 -6.72
CA GLY A 114 11.21 -10.08 -6.85
C GLY A 114 12.25 -10.12 -7.97
N GLY A 115 12.88 -8.99 -8.29
CA GLY A 115 13.85 -8.87 -9.37
C GLY A 115 13.28 -8.82 -10.78
N ARG A 116 11.96 -8.64 -10.92
CA ARG A 116 11.27 -8.62 -12.21
C ARG A 116 10.41 -7.37 -12.35
N VAL A 117 10.38 -6.84 -13.55
CA VAL A 117 9.48 -5.74 -13.92
C VAL A 117 8.04 -6.17 -13.73
N LEU A 118 7.21 -5.31 -13.15
CA LEU A 118 5.81 -5.61 -12.91
C LEU A 118 5.02 -5.75 -14.21
N PRO A 119 4.01 -6.64 -14.23
CA PRO A 119 3.12 -6.80 -15.37
C PRO A 119 2.14 -5.64 -15.49
N GLU A 120 1.62 -5.40 -16.68
CA GLU A 120 0.47 -4.52 -16.84
C GLU A 120 -0.76 -5.12 -16.15
N PRO A 121 -1.73 -4.28 -15.69
CA PRO A 121 -2.97 -4.78 -15.12
C PRO A 121 -3.68 -5.79 -16.01
N GLY A 122 -4.13 -6.90 -15.42
CA GLY A 122 -4.75 -8.02 -16.12
C GLY A 122 -3.77 -9.10 -16.61
N GLN A 123 -2.46 -8.89 -16.47
CA GLN A 123 -1.42 -9.86 -16.87
C GLN A 123 -0.79 -10.59 -15.67
N GLU A 124 -1.35 -10.43 -14.48
CA GLU A 124 -0.81 -10.94 -13.23
C GLU A 124 -0.67 -12.46 -13.23
N ALA A 125 -1.66 -13.18 -13.74
CA ALA A 125 -1.66 -14.65 -13.76
C ALA A 125 -0.50 -15.21 -14.59
N ALA A 126 -0.26 -14.65 -15.77
CA ALA A 126 0.86 -15.06 -16.63
C ALA A 126 2.22 -14.68 -16.03
N TRP A 127 2.29 -13.54 -15.34
CA TRP A 127 3.49 -13.10 -14.65
C TRP A 127 3.82 -14.01 -13.46
N LEU A 128 2.81 -14.39 -12.66
CA LEU A 128 2.93 -15.32 -11.55
C LEU A 128 3.36 -16.72 -12.00
N ALA A 129 2.75 -17.25 -13.06
CA ALA A 129 3.09 -18.55 -13.60
C ALA A 129 4.57 -18.65 -14.02
N ARG A 130 5.14 -17.58 -14.57
CA ARG A 130 6.56 -17.48 -14.90
C ARG A 130 7.45 -17.41 -13.66
N ASN A 131 6.96 -16.85 -12.57
CA ASN A 131 7.69 -16.78 -11.31
C ASN A 131 7.82 -18.15 -10.63
N THR A 132 6.75 -18.93 -10.59
CA THR A 132 6.76 -20.28 -10.01
C THR A 132 7.64 -21.27 -10.79
N ALA A 133 7.76 -21.09 -12.10
CA ALA A 133 8.66 -21.89 -12.93
C ALA A 133 10.15 -21.59 -12.69
N SER A 134 10.47 -20.33 -12.33
CA SER A 134 11.85 -19.88 -12.04
C SER A 134 12.32 -20.29 -10.64
N ASP A 135 11.41 -20.40 -9.68
CA ASP A 135 11.71 -20.82 -8.31
C ASP A 135 12.04 -22.33 -8.19
N ARG A 136 11.59 -23.11 -9.18
CA ARG A 136 11.91 -24.55 -9.25
C ARG A 136 13.32 -24.87 -9.75
N SER A 137 14.08 -23.87 -10.19
CA SER A 137 15.46 -24.01 -10.65
C SER A 137 16.48 -23.64 -9.56
N GLY A 138 16.36 -24.21 -8.36
CA GLY A 138 17.34 -24.26 -7.29
C GLY A 138 17.95 -22.95 -6.75
N PRO A 139 18.47 -22.94 -5.52
CA PRO A 139 19.09 -21.75 -4.93
C PRO A 139 20.34 -21.37 -5.74
N ARG A 140 20.40 -20.12 -6.21
CA ARG A 140 21.65 -19.57 -6.74
C ARG A 140 22.66 -19.51 -5.60
N PRO A 141 23.88 -20.08 -5.76
CA PRO A 141 24.91 -19.90 -4.76
C PRO A 141 25.18 -18.42 -4.56
N GLY A 142 25.13 -17.98 -3.30
CA GLY A 142 25.32 -16.60 -2.94
C GLY A 142 26.63 -16.05 -3.48
N ARG A 143 26.55 -14.94 -4.21
CA ARG A 143 27.75 -14.17 -4.62
C ARG A 143 28.31 -13.52 -3.35
N PRO A 144 29.58 -13.78 -2.97
CA PRO A 144 30.17 -13.09 -1.82
C PRO A 144 30.21 -11.59 -2.08
N LEU A 145 29.81 -10.81 -1.07
CA LEU A 145 29.94 -9.37 -1.09
C LEU A 145 31.43 -8.99 -1.13
N PRO A 146 31.85 -8.03 -1.96
CA PRO A 146 33.21 -7.52 -1.93
C PRO A 146 33.49 -6.87 -0.58
N ARG A 147 34.68 -7.16 -0.01
CA ARG A 147 35.17 -6.55 1.22
C ARG A 147 35.52 -5.09 1.02
#